data_31f0430525b7c683e4d377299972afba
#
_entry.id   31f0430525b7c683e4d377299972afba
#
_cell.length_a   1.000
_cell.length_b   1.000
_cell.length_c   1.000
_cell.angle_alpha   90.00
_cell.angle_beta   90.00
_cell.angle_gamma   90.00
#
_symmetry.space_group_name_H-M   'P 1'
#
loop_
_entity.id
_entity.type
_entity.pdbx_description
1 polymer ?
#
loop_
_entity_poly.entity_id
_entity_poly.type
_entity_poly.pdbx_seq_one_letter_code
_entity_poly.pdbx_strand_id
1 'polypeptide(L)'
;FMNEIKCERGQRPVGRRWMWVAAVLLPFVFLSVSLFFLANRTGIFSEPEYADINVPYGEQIRVILQDGSIVHLNSDSRLRYPKQFGLFNRTVELWGEGYFNVAKDENRPFKVDLQGVEVRVTGTKFNVKAYSAEPNIWITLDEGGILFRDHNAKEYILVPGESAEENRESGKWGISGAV
;
A
#
# COMPACT_ATOMS: atom_id res chain seq x y z
N PHE A 1 -90.84 2.92 -3.43
CA PHE A 1 -89.87 1.86 -3.14
C PHE A 1 -88.58 2.29 -3.86
N MET A 2 -87.69 2.92 -3.17
CA MET A 2 -86.42 3.37 -3.66
C MET A 2 -85.31 2.48 -3.03
N ASN A 3 -84.72 1.61 -3.84
CA ASN A 3 -83.59 0.78 -3.40
C ASN A 3 -82.32 1.61 -3.49
N GLU A 4 -81.72 1.92 -2.34
CA GLU A 4 -80.33 2.47 -2.29
C GLU A 4 -79.30 1.38 -2.64
N ILE A 5 -78.66 1.55 -3.75
CA ILE A 5 -77.52 0.73 -4.12
C ILE A 5 -76.27 1.30 -3.38
N LYS A 6 -75.90 0.67 -2.29
CA LYS A 6 -74.64 0.96 -1.57
C LYS A 6 -73.48 0.42 -2.36
N CYS A 7 -72.76 1.34 -3.01
CA CYS A 7 -71.53 1.00 -3.73
C CYS A 7 -70.38 0.84 -2.71
N GLU A 8 -70.09 -0.39 -2.29
CA GLU A 8 -68.89 -0.69 -1.49
C GLU A 8 -67.67 -0.57 -2.36
N ARG A 9 -66.94 0.52 -2.18
CA ARG A 9 -65.63 0.74 -2.77
C ARG A 9 -64.61 -0.13 -2.04
N GLY A 10 -64.31 -1.31 -2.58
CA GLY A 10 -63.31 -2.22 -2.05
C GLY A 10 -61.95 -1.52 -2.00
N GLN A 11 -61.51 -1.17 -0.83
CA GLN A 11 -60.13 -0.71 -0.60
C GLN A 11 -59.20 -1.89 -0.82
N ARG A 12 -58.48 -1.88 -1.93
CA ARG A 12 -57.41 -2.86 -2.20
C ARG A 12 -56.29 -2.62 -1.18
N PRO A 13 -55.87 -3.65 -0.40
CA PRO A 13 -54.78 -3.47 0.57
C PRO A 13 -53.44 -3.32 -0.15
N VAL A 14 -53.11 -2.10 -0.51
CA VAL A 14 -51.80 -1.75 -1.13
C VAL A 14 -50.65 -1.94 -0.11
N GLY A 15 -50.93 -1.97 1.19
CA GLY A 15 -49.92 -2.00 2.24
C GLY A 15 -49.16 -3.32 2.39
N ARG A 16 -49.74 -4.47 2.02
CA ARG A 16 -49.14 -5.77 2.34
C ARG A 16 -47.91 -6.12 1.48
N ARG A 17 -47.88 -5.67 0.25
CA ARG A 17 -46.72 -5.84 -0.64
C ARG A 17 -45.55 -4.95 -0.23
N TRP A 18 -45.83 -3.71 0.18
CA TRP A 18 -44.80 -2.77 0.66
C TRP A 18 -44.21 -3.20 2.00
N MET A 19 -44.96 -3.87 2.87
CA MET A 19 -44.42 -4.42 4.12
C MET A 19 -43.40 -5.53 3.87
N TRP A 20 -43.61 -6.39 2.87
CA TRP A 20 -42.63 -7.43 2.50
C TRP A 20 -41.35 -6.85 1.90
N VAL A 21 -41.46 -5.81 1.07
CA VAL A 21 -40.31 -5.10 0.51
C VAL A 21 -39.53 -4.40 1.63
N ALA A 22 -40.22 -3.74 2.56
CA ALA A 22 -39.57 -3.11 3.70
C ALA A 22 -38.90 -4.13 4.64
N ALA A 23 -39.52 -5.30 4.88
CA ALA A 23 -38.95 -6.36 5.70
C ALA A 23 -37.68 -6.96 5.14
N VAL A 24 -37.49 -6.93 3.81
CA VAL A 24 -36.26 -7.40 3.15
C VAL A 24 -35.23 -6.28 3.10
N LEU A 25 -35.59 -5.03 2.81
CA LEU A 25 -34.64 -3.93 2.63
C LEU A 25 -34.10 -3.37 3.95
N LEU A 26 -34.93 -3.32 5.02
CA LEU A 26 -34.48 -2.77 6.30
C LEU A 26 -33.26 -3.49 6.91
N PRO A 27 -33.18 -4.85 6.95
CA PRO A 27 -32.01 -5.52 7.46
C PRO A 27 -30.75 -5.26 6.60
N PHE A 28 -30.87 -5.11 5.27
CA PHE A 28 -29.75 -4.74 4.42
C PHE A 28 -29.26 -3.32 4.66
N VAL A 29 -30.16 -2.37 4.84
CA VAL A 29 -29.83 -0.99 5.21
C VAL A 29 -29.19 -0.96 6.59
N PHE A 30 -29.73 -1.67 7.56
CA PHE A 30 -29.16 -1.74 8.91
C PHE A 30 -27.77 -2.37 8.90
N LEU A 31 -27.57 -3.46 8.14
CA LEU A 31 -26.29 -4.12 7.98
C LEU A 31 -25.27 -3.19 7.32
N SER A 32 -25.64 -2.48 6.24
CA SER A 32 -24.73 -1.55 5.54
C SER A 32 -24.36 -0.36 6.42
N VAL A 33 -25.30 0.20 7.16
CA VAL A 33 -25.05 1.29 8.12
C VAL A 33 -24.15 0.80 9.27
N SER A 34 -24.41 -0.40 9.80
CA SER A 34 -23.58 -1.00 10.85
C SER A 34 -22.16 -1.26 10.36
N LEU A 35 -22.02 -1.79 9.14
CA LEU A 35 -20.72 -2.04 8.51
C LEU A 35 -19.96 -0.73 8.25
N PHE A 36 -20.66 0.32 7.81
CA PHE A 36 -20.10 1.65 7.61
C PHE A 36 -19.59 2.27 8.93
N PHE A 37 -20.39 2.19 10.01
CA PHE A 37 -19.95 2.65 11.33
C PHE A 37 -18.77 1.84 11.87
N LEU A 38 -18.77 0.52 11.66
CA LEU A 38 -17.66 -0.34 12.06
C LEU A 38 -16.38 0.01 11.29
N ALA A 39 -16.48 0.20 9.97
CA ALA A 39 -15.36 0.59 9.11
C ALA A 39 -14.80 1.98 9.50
N ASN A 40 -15.66 2.95 9.81
CA ASN A 40 -15.23 4.25 10.33
C ASN A 40 -14.54 4.15 11.71
N ARG A 41 -15.03 3.24 12.56
CA ARG A 41 -14.46 3.05 13.91
C ARG A 41 -13.10 2.34 13.88
N THR A 42 -12.88 1.47 12.90
CA THR A 42 -11.59 0.75 12.71
C THR A 42 -10.54 1.57 11.98
N GLY A 43 -10.87 2.79 11.55
CA GLY A 43 -9.92 3.67 10.85
C GLY A 43 -9.54 3.20 9.43
N ILE A 44 -10.29 2.25 8.85
CA ILE A 44 -10.00 1.71 7.49
C ILE A 44 -10.02 2.82 6.43
N PHE A 45 -10.79 3.89 6.66
CA PHE A 45 -10.89 5.06 5.78
C PHE A 45 -10.12 6.29 6.27
N SER A 46 -9.37 6.16 7.38
CA SER A 46 -8.53 7.28 7.85
C SER A 46 -7.30 7.40 6.96
N GLU A 47 -6.90 8.63 6.67
CA GLU A 47 -5.62 8.87 6.02
C GLU A 47 -4.49 8.30 6.89
N PRO A 48 -3.54 7.58 6.30
CA PRO A 48 -2.43 7.02 7.06
C PRO A 48 -1.59 8.15 7.68
N GLU A 49 -1.34 8.06 8.98
CA GLU A 49 -0.38 8.93 9.65
C GLU A 49 1.04 8.46 9.29
N TYR A 50 1.84 9.37 8.74
CA TYR A 50 3.21 9.07 8.34
C TYR A 50 4.21 9.44 9.44
N ALA A 51 5.23 8.63 9.60
CA ALA A 51 6.48 8.98 10.28
C ALA A 51 7.51 9.39 9.23
N ASP A 52 8.32 10.36 9.57
CA ASP A 52 9.37 10.91 8.72
C ASP A 52 10.67 10.94 9.53
N ILE A 53 11.66 10.16 9.10
CA ILE A 53 12.97 10.04 9.76
C ILE A 53 14.01 10.64 8.83
N ASN A 54 14.72 11.66 9.33
CA ASN A 54 15.85 12.28 8.63
C ASN A 54 17.12 11.91 9.38
N VAL A 55 18.10 11.36 8.66
CA VAL A 55 19.43 11.00 9.18
C VAL A 55 20.40 12.12 8.82
N PRO A 56 20.99 12.81 9.81
CA PRO A 56 21.97 13.85 9.54
C PRO A 56 23.22 13.29 8.85
N TYR A 57 24.00 14.22 8.24
CA TYR A 57 25.28 13.87 7.67
C TYR A 57 26.24 13.31 8.75
N GLY A 58 26.86 12.16 8.44
CA GLY A 58 27.81 11.50 9.34
C GLY A 58 27.18 10.53 10.34
N GLU A 59 25.86 10.41 10.36
CA GLU A 59 25.13 9.50 11.25
C GLU A 59 24.52 8.32 10.47
N GLN A 60 24.15 7.27 11.21
CA GLN A 60 23.39 6.13 10.71
C GLN A 60 22.31 5.77 11.71
N ILE A 61 21.12 5.42 11.26
CA ILE A 61 19.98 5.07 12.11
C ILE A 61 19.42 3.70 11.72
N ARG A 62 19.11 2.89 12.73
CA ARG A 62 18.36 1.65 12.55
C ARG A 62 16.90 1.88 12.93
N VAL A 63 15.99 1.59 12.00
CA VAL A 63 14.55 1.68 12.18
C VAL A 63 13.95 0.29 12.17
N ILE A 64 13.06 0.00 13.13
CA ILE A 64 12.25 -1.22 13.13
C ILE A 64 10.82 -0.81 12.78
N LEU A 65 10.31 -1.33 11.68
CA LEU A 65 8.96 -1.06 11.21
C LEU A 65 7.94 -1.95 11.91
N GLN A 66 6.66 -1.61 11.81
CA GLN A 66 5.56 -2.31 12.48
C GLN A 66 5.45 -3.80 12.09
N ASP A 67 5.81 -4.14 10.86
CA ASP A 67 5.78 -5.52 10.34
C ASP A 67 6.99 -6.37 10.75
N GLY A 68 7.91 -5.81 11.54
CA GLY A 68 9.16 -6.44 11.95
C GLY A 68 10.31 -6.26 10.94
N SER A 69 10.09 -5.59 9.81
CA SER A 69 11.17 -5.23 8.89
C SER A 69 12.14 -4.26 9.54
N ILE A 70 13.42 -4.39 9.20
CA ILE A 70 14.49 -3.57 9.73
C ILE A 70 15.11 -2.79 8.58
N VAL A 71 15.26 -1.47 8.76
CA VAL A 71 15.91 -0.58 7.81
C VAL A 71 17.09 0.09 8.48
N HIS A 72 18.28 -0.08 7.90
CA HIS A 72 19.47 0.66 8.29
C HIS A 72 19.63 1.82 7.30
N LEU A 73 19.39 3.02 7.76
CA LEU A 73 19.56 4.25 6.97
C LEU A 73 20.98 4.76 7.09
N ASN A 74 21.58 5.08 5.97
CA ASN A 74 22.90 5.69 5.90
C ASN A 74 22.82 7.21 6.09
N SER A 75 23.98 7.85 6.16
CA SER A 75 24.16 9.30 6.29
C SER A 75 23.37 10.05 5.21
N ASP A 76 22.84 11.23 5.56
CA ASP A 76 22.10 12.12 4.66
C ASP A 76 20.93 11.41 3.94
N SER A 77 20.21 10.58 4.68
CA SER A 77 19.09 9.80 4.15
C SER A 77 17.80 10.12 4.88
N ARG A 78 16.69 9.96 4.16
CA ARG A 78 15.34 10.17 4.68
C ARG A 78 14.46 8.99 4.37
N LEU A 79 13.71 8.51 5.37
CA LEU A 79 12.70 7.48 5.22
C LEU A 79 11.34 8.01 5.67
N ARG A 80 10.35 7.93 4.80
CA ARG A 80 8.96 8.22 5.12
C ARG A 80 8.14 6.94 5.01
N TYR A 81 7.39 6.63 6.06
CA TYR A 81 6.57 5.43 6.10
C TYR A 81 5.30 5.64 6.93
N PRO A 82 4.19 4.95 6.62
CA PRO A 82 2.98 5.02 7.44
C PRO A 82 3.24 4.36 8.80
N LYS A 83 2.78 4.97 9.90
CA LYS A 83 2.89 4.39 11.24
C LYS A 83 2.21 3.02 11.34
N GLN A 84 1.20 2.80 10.50
CA GLN A 84 0.51 1.51 10.35
C GLN A 84 0.42 1.15 8.86
N PHE A 85 0.92 -0.03 8.50
CA PHE A 85 0.78 -0.54 7.15
C PHE A 85 -0.66 -0.93 6.85
N GLY A 86 -1.05 -0.75 5.58
CA GLY A 86 -2.36 -1.14 5.09
C GLY A 86 -2.57 -2.67 5.03
N LEU A 87 -3.80 -3.06 4.73
CA LEU A 87 -4.19 -4.47 4.65
C LEU A 87 -3.54 -5.21 3.47
N PHE A 88 -3.18 -4.49 2.40
CA PHE A 88 -2.76 -5.11 1.13
C PHE A 88 -1.33 -4.78 0.73
N ASN A 89 -0.71 -3.76 1.32
CA ASN A 89 0.64 -3.36 0.97
C ASN A 89 1.38 -2.74 2.15
N ARG A 90 2.72 -2.68 2.01
CA ARG A 90 3.65 -2.07 2.96
C ARG A 90 4.55 -1.13 2.16
N THR A 91 4.14 0.12 2.00
CA THR A 91 4.86 1.09 1.16
C THR A 91 5.64 2.08 2.01
N VAL A 92 6.89 2.30 1.67
CA VAL A 92 7.79 3.32 2.24
C VAL A 92 8.40 4.14 1.12
N GLU A 93 8.80 5.38 1.43
CA GLU A 93 9.51 6.27 0.51
C GLU A 93 10.93 6.48 1.04
N LEU A 94 11.94 6.34 0.17
CA LEU A 94 13.34 6.51 0.52
C LEU A 94 14.00 7.60 -0.33
N TRP A 95 14.74 8.45 0.32
CA TRP A 95 15.73 9.38 -0.27
C TRP A 95 17.07 9.08 0.38
N GLY A 96 18.13 8.95 -0.42
CA GLY A 96 19.45 8.58 0.06
C GLY A 96 19.69 7.08 0.02
N GLU A 97 20.29 6.51 1.05
CA GLU A 97 20.69 5.10 1.09
C GLU A 97 20.12 4.36 2.28
N GLY A 98 19.61 3.15 2.01
CA GLY A 98 19.07 2.28 3.03
C GLY A 98 19.29 0.80 2.72
N TYR A 99 19.70 0.05 3.73
CA TYR A 99 19.74 -1.40 3.72
C TYR A 99 18.49 -1.95 4.37
N PHE A 100 17.76 -2.75 3.62
CA PHE A 100 16.47 -3.31 4.02
C PHE A 100 16.62 -4.80 4.34
N ASN A 101 16.15 -5.21 5.52
CA ASN A 101 15.89 -6.60 5.88
C ASN A 101 14.39 -6.74 6.09
N VAL A 102 13.68 -7.12 5.03
CA VAL A 102 12.21 -7.13 4.98
C VAL A 102 11.66 -8.43 5.55
N ALA A 103 10.73 -8.32 6.50
CA ALA A 103 10.00 -9.46 7.04
C ALA A 103 9.18 -10.16 5.94
N LYS A 104 9.27 -11.50 5.90
CA LYS A 104 8.60 -12.31 4.87
C LYS A 104 7.08 -12.23 5.02
N ASP A 105 6.41 -11.78 3.96
CA ASP A 105 4.96 -11.77 3.83
C ASP A 105 4.58 -11.75 2.34
N GLU A 106 4.22 -12.91 1.81
CA GLU A 106 3.90 -13.09 0.39
C GLU A 106 2.54 -12.48 0.02
N ASN A 107 1.64 -12.30 1.00
CA ASN A 107 0.30 -11.77 0.78
C ASN A 107 0.29 -10.24 0.74
N ARG A 108 1.28 -9.57 1.36
CA ARG A 108 1.42 -8.11 1.42
C ARG A 108 2.80 -7.69 0.97
N PRO A 109 3.03 -7.46 -0.32
CA PRO A 109 4.32 -7.01 -0.83
C PRO A 109 4.81 -5.74 -0.12
N PHE A 110 6.12 -5.69 0.15
CA PHE A 110 6.79 -4.50 0.65
C PHE A 110 7.28 -3.69 -0.55
N LYS A 111 7.04 -2.39 -0.54
CA LYS A 111 7.37 -1.48 -1.62
C LYS A 111 8.26 -0.36 -1.12
N VAL A 112 9.32 -0.08 -1.84
CA VAL A 112 10.15 1.11 -1.65
C VAL A 112 9.97 2.01 -2.87
N ASP A 113 9.47 3.21 -2.66
CA ASP A 113 9.38 4.25 -3.68
C ASP A 113 10.64 5.12 -3.64
N LEU A 114 11.30 5.23 -4.78
CA LEU A 114 12.51 6.00 -5.00
C LEU A 114 12.23 7.18 -5.96
N GLN A 115 11.16 7.90 -5.72
CA GLN A 115 10.68 9.04 -6.52
C GLN A 115 10.41 8.66 -7.99
N GLY A 116 9.66 7.56 -8.18
CA GLY A 116 9.24 7.07 -9.48
C GLY A 116 9.83 5.74 -9.91
N VAL A 117 10.82 5.21 -9.17
CA VAL A 117 11.25 3.81 -9.27
C VAL A 117 10.64 3.04 -8.11
N GLU A 118 9.80 2.06 -8.37
CA GLU A 118 9.18 1.21 -7.34
C GLU A 118 9.94 -0.11 -7.22
N VAL A 119 10.52 -0.38 -6.06
CA VAL A 119 11.12 -1.67 -5.70
C VAL A 119 10.09 -2.48 -4.91
N ARG A 120 9.78 -3.71 -5.35
CA ARG A 120 8.80 -4.60 -4.73
C ARG A 120 9.43 -5.92 -4.31
N VAL A 121 9.20 -6.29 -3.06
CA VAL A 121 9.74 -7.52 -2.45
C VAL A 121 8.73 -8.19 -1.54
N THR A 122 8.93 -9.47 -1.19
CA THR A 122 8.05 -10.22 -0.28
C THR A 122 8.76 -10.77 0.96
N GLY A 123 10.08 -10.57 1.06
CA GLY A 123 10.92 -11.06 2.16
C GLY A 123 12.36 -11.16 1.69
N THR A 124 13.08 -10.06 1.69
CA THR A 124 14.29 -9.84 0.91
C THR A 124 15.28 -9.00 1.71
N LYS A 125 16.57 -9.27 1.55
CA LYS A 125 17.65 -8.42 2.05
C LYS A 125 18.32 -7.73 0.85
N PHE A 126 18.33 -6.40 0.87
CA PHE A 126 18.84 -5.62 -0.25
C PHE A 126 19.26 -4.22 0.19
N ASN A 127 20.15 -3.63 -0.58
CA ASN A 127 20.55 -2.23 -0.44
C ASN A 127 20.00 -1.39 -1.59
N VAL A 128 19.61 -0.18 -1.27
CA VAL A 128 19.22 0.84 -2.25
C VAL A 128 20.02 2.10 -1.98
N LYS A 129 20.65 2.66 -3.02
CA LYS A 129 21.32 3.94 -2.97
C LYS A 129 20.73 4.86 -4.03
N ALA A 130 20.02 5.91 -3.60
CA ALA A 130 19.23 6.80 -4.45
C ALA A 130 19.34 8.27 -3.99
N TYR A 131 20.57 8.76 -3.77
CA TYR A 131 20.79 10.17 -3.42
C TYR A 131 20.42 11.08 -4.61
N SER A 132 19.71 12.16 -4.33
CA SER A 132 19.28 13.09 -5.39
C SER A 132 20.44 13.83 -6.05
N ALA A 133 21.56 14.00 -5.33
CA ALA A 133 22.78 14.62 -5.85
C ALA A 133 23.64 13.67 -6.71
N GLU A 134 23.36 12.36 -6.67
CA GLU A 134 24.11 11.37 -7.46
C GLU A 134 23.41 11.10 -8.80
N PRO A 135 24.21 10.91 -9.87
CA PRO A 135 23.66 10.67 -11.20
C PRO A 135 23.01 9.30 -11.36
N ASN A 136 23.33 8.36 -10.45
CA ASN A 136 22.89 6.98 -10.57
C ASN A 136 22.09 6.52 -9.35
N ILE A 137 21.13 5.62 -9.60
CA ILE A 137 20.44 4.81 -8.57
C ILE A 137 21.04 3.41 -8.61
N TRP A 138 21.32 2.84 -7.43
CA TRP A 138 21.81 1.48 -7.28
C TRP A 138 20.85 0.65 -6.46
N ILE A 139 20.56 -0.57 -6.92
CA ILE A 139 19.78 -1.57 -6.18
C ILE A 139 20.59 -2.85 -6.17
N THR A 140 21.02 -3.32 -5.01
CA THR A 140 21.83 -4.53 -4.83
C THR A 140 21.07 -5.56 -4.03
N LEU A 141 20.96 -6.77 -4.53
CA LEU A 141 20.21 -7.86 -3.91
C LEU A 141 21.16 -8.87 -3.24
N ASP A 142 21.02 -9.03 -1.92
CA ASP A 142 21.77 -10.02 -1.14
C ASP A 142 21.01 -11.36 -1.04
N GLU A 143 19.72 -11.32 -0.67
CA GLU A 143 18.93 -12.53 -0.39
C GLU A 143 17.47 -12.32 -0.79
N GLY A 144 16.86 -13.33 -1.41
CA GLY A 144 15.46 -13.30 -1.84
C GLY A 144 15.28 -12.97 -3.31
N GLY A 145 14.36 -12.08 -3.63
CA GLY A 145 14.08 -11.64 -5.00
C GLY A 145 13.55 -10.23 -5.02
N ILE A 146 13.91 -9.46 -6.02
CA ILE A 146 13.41 -8.11 -6.28
C ILE A 146 12.70 -8.08 -7.62
N LEU A 147 11.49 -7.49 -7.63
CA LEU A 147 10.85 -6.95 -8.80
C LEU A 147 10.90 -5.43 -8.68
N PHE A 148 11.53 -4.72 -9.62
CA PHE A 148 11.46 -3.26 -9.62
C PHE A 148 10.93 -2.74 -10.95
N ARG A 149 10.30 -1.57 -10.87
CA ARG A 149 9.69 -0.87 -12.01
C ARG A 149 10.32 0.50 -12.14
N ASP A 150 10.77 0.82 -13.34
CA ASP A 150 11.34 2.12 -13.66
C ASP A 150 10.28 3.20 -13.95
N HIS A 151 10.74 4.43 -14.22
CA HIS A 151 9.88 5.58 -14.56
C HIS A 151 9.01 5.37 -15.81
N ASN A 152 9.40 4.44 -16.69
CA ASN A 152 8.66 4.10 -17.91
C ASN A 152 7.73 2.90 -17.71
N ALA A 153 7.50 2.49 -16.46
CA ALA A 153 6.71 1.32 -16.07
C ALA A 153 7.28 -0.02 -16.61
N LYS A 154 8.56 -0.05 -17.01
CA LYS A 154 9.23 -1.28 -17.40
C LYS A 154 9.67 -2.04 -16.16
N GLU A 155 9.40 -3.35 -16.13
CA GLU A 155 9.71 -4.21 -15.01
C GLU A 155 11.00 -5.01 -15.24
N TYR A 156 11.76 -5.17 -14.15
CA TYR A 156 13.01 -5.89 -14.09
C TYR A 156 13.02 -6.80 -12.87
N ILE A 157 13.71 -7.92 -12.97
CA ILE A 157 13.85 -8.88 -11.87
C ILE A 157 15.34 -9.01 -11.55
N LEU A 158 15.67 -8.97 -10.25
CA LEU A 158 17.00 -9.30 -9.74
C LEU A 158 16.95 -10.62 -8.97
N VAL A 159 18.00 -11.40 -9.14
CA VAL A 159 18.28 -12.60 -8.34
C VAL A 159 19.45 -12.33 -7.38
N PRO A 160 19.62 -13.13 -6.31
CA PRO A 160 20.67 -12.92 -5.32
C PRO A 160 22.06 -12.80 -5.95
N GLY A 161 22.81 -11.79 -5.53
CA GLY A 161 24.13 -11.45 -6.06
C GLY A 161 24.11 -10.54 -7.28
N GLU A 162 22.95 -10.10 -7.75
CA GLU A 162 22.86 -9.09 -8.82
C GLU A 162 22.68 -7.68 -8.25
N SER A 163 23.16 -6.71 -9.06
CA SER A 163 22.97 -5.28 -8.85
C SER A 163 22.40 -4.64 -10.11
N ALA A 164 21.44 -3.75 -9.93
CA ALA A 164 20.93 -2.89 -10.98
C ALA A 164 21.42 -1.46 -10.77
N GLU A 165 21.81 -0.80 -11.85
CA GLU A 165 22.20 0.59 -11.88
C GLU A 165 21.38 1.35 -12.91
N GLU A 166 20.76 2.45 -12.50
CA GLU A 166 20.13 3.42 -13.39
C GLU A 166 21.03 4.64 -13.55
N ASN A 167 21.27 5.04 -14.78
CA ASN A 167 21.76 6.37 -15.06
C ASN A 167 20.57 7.33 -15.23
N ARG A 168 20.40 8.28 -14.32
CA ARG A 168 19.25 9.22 -14.25
C ARG A 168 19.14 10.12 -15.48
N GLU A 169 20.26 10.48 -16.12
CA GLU A 169 20.24 11.34 -17.30
C GLU A 169 19.70 10.61 -18.52
N SER A 170 20.07 9.35 -18.70
CA SER A 170 19.63 8.54 -19.84
C SER A 170 18.41 7.69 -19.58
N GLY A 171 18.01 7.49 -18.32
CA GLY A 171 16.94 6.59 -17.88
C GLY A 171 17.21 5.12 -18.20
N LYS A 172 18.48 4.76 -18.47
CA LYS A 172 18.86 3.40 -18.84
C LYS A 172 19.30 2.61 -17.62
N TRP A 173 18.78 1.40 -17.53
CA TRP A 173 19.16 0.41 -16.53
C TRP A 173 20.18 -0.57 -17.06
N GLY A 174 21.23 -0.83 -16.29
CA GLY A 174 22.18 -1.93 -16.45
C GLY A 174 22.01 -2.92 -15.30
N ILE A 175 22.03 -4.21 -15.58
CA ILE A 175 22.06 -5.27 -14.55
C ILE A 175 23.42 -5.95 -14.66
N SER A 176 24.11 -6.09 -13.52
CA SER A 176 25.40 -6.78 -13.40
C SER A 176 25.31 -7.84 -12.31
N GLY A 177 25.93 -9.00 -12.54
CA GLY A 177 26.10 -10.00 -11.49
C GLY A 177 27.14 -9.53 -10.47
N ALA A 178 27.03 -9.94 -9.21
CA ALA A 178 28.12 -9.78 -8.24
C ALA A 178 29.36 -10.54 -8.74
N VAL A 179 30.49 -9.84 -8.84
CA VAL A 179 31.80 -10.42 -9.09
C VAL A 179 32.30 -11.12 -7.83
#